data_52a2e51f7859aab50682f8bc8f4e54f4
#
_entry.id   52a2e51f7859aab50682f8bc8f4e54f4
#
_cell.length_a   1.000
_cell.length_b   1.000
_cell.length_c   1.000
_cell.angle_alpha   90.00
_cell.angle_beta   90.00
_cell.angle_gamma   90.00
#
_symmetry.space_group_name_H-M   'P 1'
#
loop_
_entity.id
_entity.type
_entity.pdbx_description
1 polymer ?
#
loop_
_entity_poly.entity_id
_entity_poly.type
_entity_poly.pdbx_seq_one_letter_code
_entity_poly.pdbx_strand_id
1 'polypeptide(L)'
;GAWNAEKYGEALNLKDRYFEVTEPFTSMQLISNTANVVVKATDTDTCTVTATNMPENTIKVTVEDDKLCINAVPEHRKWYQYFQMGVNPPTSTITLSLPMNVYEQVELQNDIGNLTLQNVHADRISLKSDTGDVDLQSITGKTCSITNNIGSLSLQEVQIREQTDIQQD
;
A
#
# COMPACT_ATOMS: atom_id res chain seq x y z
N GLY A 1 4.56 -31.26 -12.48
CA GLY A 1 3.29 -31.92 -12.64
C GLY A 1 2.18 -31.27 -11.83
N ALA A 2 0.95 -31.69 -12.09
CA ALA A 2 -0.22 -31.09 -11.40
C ALA A 2 -0.15 -31.24 -9.88
N TRP A 3 0.36 -32.33 -9.38
CA TRP A 3 0.51 -32.55 -7.94
C TRP A 3 1.48 -31.55 -7.29
N ASN A 4 2.49 -31.10 -8.03
CA ASN A 4 3.42 -30.09 -7.53
C ASN A 4 2.72 -28.74 -7.36
N ALA A 5 1.87 -28.37 -8.31
CA ALA A 5 1.12 -27.13 -8.25
C ALA A 5 0.17 -27.09 -7.03
N GLU A 6 -0.54 -28.19 -6.76
CA GLU A 6 -1.40 -28.31 -5.58
C GLU A 6 -0.60 -28.20 -4.29
N LYS A 7 0.52 -28.92 -4.21
CA LYS A 7 1.37 -28.91 -3.02
C LYS A 7 1.94 -27.54 -2.73
N TYR A 8 2.38 -26.83 -3.76
CA TYR A 8 2.90 -25.48 -3.60
C TYR A 8 1.79 -24.50 -3.24
N GLY A 9 0.60 -24.64 -3.80
CA GLY A 9 -0.56 -23.82 -3.44
C GLY A 9 -0.90 -23.94 -1.96
N GLU A 10 -0.87 -25.14 -1.42
CA GLU A 10 -1.08 -25.39 0.00
C GLU A 10 0.06 -24.77 0.84
N ALA A 11 1.31 -24.94 0.43
CA ALA A 11 2.46 -24.43 1.17
C ALA A 11 2.48 -22.89 1.22
N LEU A 12 2.10 -22.23 0.13
CA LEU A 12 2.09 -20.77 0.06
C LEU A 12 0.82 -20.17 0.63
N ASN A 13 -0.29 -20.89 0.57
CA ASN A 13 -1.56 -20.56 1.22
C ASN A 13 -1.97 -19.10 1.00
N LEU A 14 -2.22 -18.76 -0.28
CA LEU A 14 -2.66 -17.41 -0.66
C LEU A 14 -4.11 -17.20 -0.28
N LYS A 15 -4.40 -16.07 0.34
CA LYS A 15 -5.74 -15.72 0.80
C LYS A 15 -6.08 -14.28 0.51
N ASP A 16 -7.39 -14.04 0.42
CA ASP A 16 -7.93 -12.69 0.48
C ASP A 16 -8.21 -12.37 1.94
N ARG A 17 -7.85 -11.15 2.35
CA ARG A 17 -8.02 -10.68 3.71
C ARG A 17 -8.82 -9.39 3.72
N TYR A 18 -9.66 -9.25 4.75
CA TYR A 18 -10.46 -8.06 4.95
C TYR A 18 -10.35 -7.63 6.41
N PHE A 19 -10.08 -6.35 6.62
CA PHE A 19 -9.99 -5.76 7.96
C PHE A 19 -10.90 -4.54 8.01
N GLU A 20 -11.67 -4.46 9.09
CA GLU A 20 -12.44 -3.27 9.39
C GLU A 20 -11.79 -2.59 10.60
N VAL A 21 -11.37 -1.34 10.41
CA VAL A 21 -10.66 -0.58 11.44
C VAL A 21 -11.67 0.34 12.13
N THR A 22 -11.89 0.10 13.41
CA THR A 22 -12.87 0.85 14.22
C THR A 22 -12.22 1.85 15.14
N GLU A 23 -10.94 1.67 15.50
CA GLU A 23 -10.23 2.63 16.33
C GLU A 23 -9.96 3.92 15.54
N PRO A 24 -10.13 5.09 16.16
CA PRO A 24 -9.83 6.35 15.50
C PRO A 24 -8.32 6.52 15.31
N PHE A 25 -7.96 7.18 14.21
CA PHE A 25 -6.57 7.51 13.91
C PHE A 25 -6.50 8.82 13.13
N THR A 26 -5.40 9.53 13.27
CA THR A 26 -5.15 10.79 12.58
C THR A 26 -4.02 10.68 11.55
N SER A 27 -3.25 9.60 11.62
CA SER A 27 -2.13 9.33 10.71
C SER A 27 -2.19 7.89 10.21
N MET A 28 -1.57 7.63 9.06
CA MET A 28 -1.47 6.26 8.57
C MET A 28 -0.11 6.02 7.92
N GLN A 29 0.36 4.80 8.06
CA GLN A 29 1.57 4.30 7.42
C GLN A 29 1.29 2.92 6.83
N LEU A 30 1.61 2.76 5.55
CA LEU A 30 1.52 1.47 4.87
C LEU A 30 2.88 1.15 4.29
N ILE A 31 3.43 0.01 4.71
CA ILE A 31 4.70 -0.51 4.21
C ILE A 31 4.44 -1.87 3.58
N SER A 32 4.75 -2.00 2.31
CA SER A 32 4.67 -3.26 1.59
C SER A 32 5.92 -3.49 0.76
N ASN A 33 6.12 -4.72 0.34
CA ASN A 33 7.27 -5.08 -0.49
C ASN A 33 6.85 -5.23 -1.95
N THR A 34 5.94 -6.14 -2.25
CA THR A 34 5.49 -6.38 -3.62
C THR A 34 3.98 -6.42 -3.65
N ALA A 35 3.37 -5.32 -4.03
CA ALA A 35 1.92 -5.20 -4.13
C ALA A 35 1.55 -3.99 -4.98
N ASN A 36 0.37 -4.04 -5.57
CA ASN A 36 -0.29 -2.84 -6.04
C ASN A 36 -1.08 -2.25 -4.87
N VAL A 37 -0.88 -0.99 -4.58
CA VAL A 37 -1.48 -0.33 -3.42
C VAL A 37 -2.39 0.78 -3.90
N VAL A 38 -3.64 0.74 -3.43
CA VAL A 38 -4.63 1.78 -3.69
C VAL A 38 -5.09 2.34 -2.35
N VAL A 39 -4.91 3.63 -2.16
CA VAL A 39 -5.42 4.36 -0.99
C VAL A 39 -6.42 5.39 -1.50
N LYS A 40 -7.65 5.29 -1.02
CA LYS A 40 -8.71 6.21 -1.42
C LYS A 40 -9.53 6.64 -0.23
N ALA A 41 -9.89 7.92 -0.17
CA ALA A 41 -10.86 8.40 0.80
C ALA A 41 -12.25 8.36 0.18
N THR A 42 -13.22 7.89 0.93
CA THR A 42 -14.60 7.75 0.50
C THR A 42 -15.54 8.34 1.54
N ASP A 43 -16.76 8.62 1.12
CA ASP A 43 -17.78 9.18 2.01
C ASP A 43 -18.39 8.08 2.88
N THR A 44 -17.58 7.51 3.76
CA THR A 44 -17.98 6.50 4.72
C THR A 44 -17.34 6.78 6.07
N ASP A 45 -17.96 6.32 7.15
CA ASP A 45 -17.41 6.45 8.50
C ASP A 45 -16.43 5.32 8.83
N THR A 46 -16.34 4.31 7.98
CA THR A 46 -15.59 3.10 8.24
C THR A 46 -14.31 3.05 7.44
N CYS A 47 -13.22 2.69 8.09
CA CYS A 47 -11.95 2.40 7.41
C CYS A 47 -11.85 0.90 7.13
N THR A 48 -11.56 0.53 5.89
CA THR A 48 -11.41 -0.87 5.51
C THR A 48 -10.10 -1.10 4.79
N VAL A 49 -9.50 -2.26 5.05
CA VAL A 49 -8.30 -2.73 4.36
C VAL A 49 -8.64 -4.07 3.70
N THR A 50 -8.45 -4.15 2.40
CA THR A 50 -8.65 -5.37 1.64
C THR A 50 -7.33 -5.76 0.99
N ALA A 51 -6.91 -7.01 1.16
CA ALA A 51 -5.72 -7.54 0.52
C ALA A 51 -6.08 -8.80 -0.25
N THR A 52 -5.67 -8.87 -1.51
CA THR A 52 -5.92 -10.02 -2.37
C THR A 52 -4.63 -10.70 -2.77
N ASN A 53 -4.67 -12.03 -2.92
CA ASN A 53 -3.52 -12.85 -3.29
C ASN A 53 -2.32 -12.65 -2.38
N MET A 54 -2.57 -12.55 -1.09
CA MET A 54 -1.53 -12.31 -0.09
C MET A 54 -1.14 -13.63 0.57
N PRO A 55 0.16 -13.94 0.72
CA PRO A 55 0.57 -15.10 1.52
C PRO A 55 0.05 -14.97 2.95
N GLU A 56 -0.31 -16.11 3.54
CA GLU A 56 -0.84 -16.15 4.90
C GLU A 56 0.13 -15.51 5.90
N ASN A 57 -0.41 -14.79 6.87
CA ASN A 57 0.35 -14.11 7.93
C ASN A 57 1.35 -13.05 7.43
N THR A 58 1.13 -12.52 6.24
CA THR A 58 1.99 -11.49 5.68
C THR A 58 1.54 -10.09 6.08
N ILE A 59 0.22 -9.85 6.11
CA ILE A 59 -0.31 -8.51 6.39
C ILE A 59 -0.72 -8.37 7.85
N LYS A 60 -0.31 -7.27 8.47
CA LYS A 60 -0.68 -6.86 9.82
C LYS A 60 -1.28 -5.48 9.79
N VAL A 61 -2.41 -5.31 10.46
CA VAL A 61 -3.12 -4.03 10.56
C VAL A 61 -3.31 -3.72 12.04
N THR A 62 -2.76 -2.60 12.48
CA THR A 62 -2.84 -2.15 13.88
C THR A 62 -3.11 -0.65 13.94
N VAL A 63 -3.68 -0.20 15.05
CA VAL A 63 -3.76 1.24 15.38
C VAL A 63 -3.05 1.44 16.71
N GLU A 64 -2.00 2.25 16.71
CA GLU A 64 -1.20 2.57 17.89
C GLU A 64 -0.89 4.07 17.89
N ASP A 65 -1.12 4.72 19.01
CA ASP A 65 -0.84 6.16 19.18
C ASP A 65 -1.47 7.00 18.06
N ASP A 66 -2.75 6.76 17.78
CA ASP A 66 -3.52 7.46 16.75
C ASP A 66 -2.98 7.25 15.32
N LYS A 67 -2.21 6.19 15.12
CA LYS A 67 -1.63 5.86 13.83
C LYS A 67 -2.08 4.50 13.35
N LEU A 68 -2.70 4.48 12.17
CA LEU A 68 -3.01 3.24 11.48
C LEU A 68 -1.73 2.73 10.82
N CYS A 69 -1.30 1.54 11.21
CA CYS A 69 -0.11 0.88 10.68
C CYS A 69 -0.52 -0.37 9.91
N ILE A 70 -0.18 -0.39 8.62
CA ILE A 70 -0.38 -1.55 7.76
C ILE A 70 1.00 -2.01 7.31
N ASN A 71 1.37 -3.23 7.68
CA ASN A 71 2.64 -3.82 7.30
C ASN A 71 2.36 -5.10 6.51
N ALA A 72 2.79 -5.10 5.26
CA ALA A 72 2.60 -6.22 4.35
C ALA A 72 3.93 -6.65 3.74
N VAL A 73 4.96 -6.76 4.57
CA VAL A 73 6.28 -7.24 4.17
C VAL A 73 6.33 -8.74 4.47
N PRO A 74 6.38 -9.61 3.44
CA PRO A 74 6.45 -11.04 3.66
C PRO A 74 7.78 -11.44 4.28
N GLU A 75 7.77 -12.54 5.01
CA GLU A 75 9.00 -13.13 5.47
C GLU A 75 9.87 -13.52 4.28
N HIS A 76 11.17 -13.28 4.37
CA HIS A 76 12.13 -13.63 3.32
C HIS A 76 11.98 -15.08 2.86
N ARG A 77 11.75 -15.98 3.78
CA ARG A 77 11.56 -17.41 3.52
C ARG A 77 10.44 -17.70 2.53
N LYS A 78 9.32 -16.96 2.62
CA LYS A 78 8.18 -17.16 1.71
C LYS A 78 8.51 -16.73 0.28
N TRP A 79 9.19 -15.62 0.12
CA TRP A 79 9.63 -15.17 -1.20
C TRP A 79 10.63 -16.12 -1.83
N TYR A 80 11.53 -16.70 -1.03
CA TYR A 80 12.50 -17.67 -1.50
C TYR A 80 11.82 -18.92 -2.09
N GLN A 81 10.68 -19.34 -1.53
CA GLN A 81 9.93 -20.47 -2.05
C GLN A 81 9.46 -20.25 -3.50
N TYR A 82 9.04 -19.04 -3.86
CA TYR A 82 8.67 -18.73 -5.24
C TYR A 82 9.85 -18.89 -6.19
N PHE A 83 11.01 -18.41 -5.80
CA PHE A 83 12.21 -18.56 -6.61
C PHE A 83 12.59 -20.02 -6.79
N GLN A 84 12.48 -20.84 -5.76
CA GLN A 84 12.79 -22.26 -5.84
C GLN A 84 11.83 -23.01 -6.76
N MET A 85 10.59 -22.56 -6.86
CA MET A 85 9.60 -23.14 -7.75
C MET A 85 9.76 -22.68 -9.19
N GLY A 86 10.60 -21.72 -9.48
CA GLY A 86 10.77 -21.15 -10.80
C GLY A 86 9.56 -20.35 -11.28
N VAL A 87 8.73 -19.85 -10.37
CA VAL A 87 7.55 -19.06 -10.70
C VAL A 87 7.67 -17.68 -10.10
N ASN A 88 7.06 -16.70 -10.75
CA ASN A 88 6.97 -15.35 -10.20
C ASN A 88 5.97 -15.33 -9.04
N PRO A 89 6.22 -14.51 -8.01
CA PRO A 89 5.22 -14.29 -6.97
C PRO A 89 3.93 -13.76 -7.58
N PRO A 90 2.75 -14.16 -7.07
CA PRO A 90 1.50 -13.60 -7.54
C PRO A 90 1.44 -12.10 -7.21
N THR A 91 0.72 -11.36 -8.04
CA THR A 91 0.49 -9.94 -7.79
C THR A 91 -0.53 -9.79 -6.68
N SER A 92 -0.10 -9.22 -5.56
CA SER A 92 -0.97 -8.87 -4.46
C SER A 92 -1.50 -7.46 -4.66
N THR A 93 -2.73 -7.21 -4.20
CA THR A 93 -3.31 -5.87 -4.21
C THR A 93 -3.79 -5.53 -2.82
N ILE A 94 -3.42 -4.35 -2.34
CA ILE A 94 -3.87 -3.81 -1.06
C ILE A 94 -4.69 -2.58 -1.35
N THR A 95 -5.95 -2.57 -0.91
CA THR A 95 -6.85 -1.43 -1.04
C THR A 95 -7.20 -0.92 0.34
N LEU A 96 -6.84 0.34 0.62
CA LEU A 96 -7.19 1.03 1.85
C LEU A 96 -8.25 2.07 1.53
N SER A 97 -9.43 1.91 2.14
CA SER A 97 -10.51 2.87 2.04
C SER A 97 -10.59 3.66 3.35
N LEU A 98 -10.33 4.96 3.26
CA LEU A 98 -10.29 5.87 4.40
C LEU A 98 -11.58 6.68 4.48
N PRO A 99 -12.07 7.01 5.68
CA PRO A 99 -13.03 8.09 5.82
C PRO A 99 -12.46 9.41 5.29
N MET A 100 -13.35 10.28 4.83
CA MET A 100 -12.92 11.60 4.36
C MET A 100 -12.64 12.50 5.55
N ASN A 101 -11.36 12.70 5.83
CA ASN A 101 -10.84 13.58 6.88
C ASN A 101 -9.57 14.25 6.38
N VAL A 102 -9.11 15.26 7.12
CA VAL A 102 -7.78 15.80 6.91
C VAL A 102 -6.84 15.08 7.87
N TYR A 103 -5.98 14.23 7.32
CA TYR A 103 -5.05 13.45 8.12
C TYR A 103 -3.79 14.27 8.43
N GLU A 104 -3.14 13.98 9.55
CA GLU A 104 -1.87 14.63 9.88
C GLU A 104 -0.76 14.14 8.96
N GLN A 105 -0.71 12.82 8.72
CA GLN A 105 0.33 12.24 7.87
C GLN A 105 -0.21 11.00 7.15
N VAL A 106 0.13 10.93 5.87
CA VAL A 106 -0.09 9.73 5.05
C VAL A 106 1.26 9.31 4.48
N GLU A 107 1.71 8.12 4.84
CA GLU A 107 3.01 7.58 4.43
C GLU A 107 2.81 6.22 3.76
N LEU A 108 3.29 6.11 2.53
CA LEU A 108 3.26 4.86 1.76
C LEU A 108 4.67 4.51 1.31
N GLN A 109 5.05 3.25 1.49
CA GLN A 109 6.31 2.71 1.00
C GLN A 109 6.06 1.35 0.37
N ASN A 110 6.52 1.18 -0.86
CA ASN A 110 6.40 -0.09 -1.60
C ASN A 110 7.62 -0.26 -2.49
N ASP A 111 8.17 -1.45 -2.55
CA ASP A 111 9.33 -1.71 -3.39
C ASP A 111 8.92 -1.95 -4.84
N ILE A 112 8.00 -2.86 -5.10
CA ILE A 112 7.60 -3.25 -6.45
C ILE A 112 6.09 -3.27 -6.55
N GLY A 113 5.54 -2.47 -7.47
CA GLY A 113 4.13 -2.37 -7.74
C GLY A 113 3.67 -0.92 -7.85
N ASN A 114 2.45 -0.74 -8.27
CA ASN A 114 1.88 0.59 -8.48
C ASN A 114 1.30 1.16 -7.19
N LEU A 115 1.48 2.47 -6.99
CA LEU A 115 0.86 3.20 -5.89
C LEU A 115 -0.17 4.16 -6.48
N THR A 116 -1.40 4.08 -5.99
CA THR A 116 -2.48 4.98 -6.36
C THR A 116 -3.05 5.63 -5.11
N LEU A 117 -3.12 6.96 -5.12
CA LEU A 117 -3.67 7.74 -4.02
C LEU A 117 -4.77 8.63 -4.57
N GLN A 118 -6.01 8.49 -4.08
CA GLN A 118 -7.18 9.19 -4.59
C GLN A 118 -7.93 9.89 -3.48
N ASN A 119 -8.23 11.16 -3.70
CA ASN A 119 -9.13 11.94 -2.86
C ASN A 119 -8.65 12.03 -1.40
N VAL A 120 -7.34 12.13 -1.19
CA VAL A 120 -6.73 12.14 0.13
C VAL A 120 -6.26 13.56 0.47
N HIS A 121 -6.59 13.99 1.68
CA HIS A 121 -6.21 15.29 2.22
C HIS A 121 -5.40 15.06 3.49
N ALA A 122 -4.17 15.55 3.52
CA ALA A 122 -3.29 15.35 4.66
C ALA A 122 -2.29 16.50 4.77
N ASP A 123 -1.85 16.80 5.98
CA ASP A 123 -0.83 17.83 6.18
C ASP A 123 0.51 17.40 5.58
N ARG A 124 0.92 16.17 5.85
CA ARG A 124 2.18 15.64 5.32
C ARG A 124 1.91 14.35 4.53
N ILE A 125 2.45 14.31 3.32
CA ILE A 125 2.33 13.14 2.44
C ILE A 125 3.73 12.69 2.06
N SER A 126 4.03 11.40 2.27
CA SER A 126 5.31 10.81 1.92
C SER A 126 5.08 9.51 1.16
N LEU A 127 5.56 9.45 -0.07
CA LEU A 127 5.42 8.28 -0.93
C LEU A 127 6.80 7.82 -1.39
N LYS A 128 7.11 6.54 -1.17
CA LYS A 128 8.34 5.92 -1.65
C LYS A 128 8.00 4.69 -2.48
N SER A 129 8.41 4.71 -3.73
CA SER A 129 8.26 3.59 -4.67
C SER A 129 9.61 3.33 -5.33
N ASP A 130 10.06 2.09 -5.30
CA ASP A 130 11.28 1.75 -6.04
C ASP A 130 10.95 1.46 -7.50
N THR A 131 10.09 0.49 -7.77
CA THR A 131 9.72 0.11 -9.14
C THR A 131 8.21 0.03 -9.28
N GLY A 132 7.65 0.86 -10.15
CA GLY A 132 6.23 0.92 -10.43
C GLY A 132 5.78 2.34 -10.73
N ASP A 133 4.52 2.48 -11.10
CA ASP A 133 3.93 3.76 -11.40
C ASP A 133 3.26 4.35 -10.17
N VAL A 134 3.37 5.65 -10.02
CA VAL A 134 2.73 6.41 -8.94
C VAL A 134 1.68 7.33 -9.56
N ASP A 135 0.45 7.21 -9.12
CA ASP A 135 -0.68 7.99 -9.62
C ASP A 135 -1.39 8.67 -8.45
N LEU A 136 -1.42 9.99 -8.49
CA LEU A 136 -2.11 10.82 -7.50
C LEU A 136 -3.24 11.59 -8.15
N GLN A 137 -4.43 11.49 -7.57
CA GLN A 137 -5.63 12.18 -8.05
C GLN A 137 -6.36 12.85 -6.89
N SER A 138 -6.64 14.14 -7.03
CA SER A 138 -7.41 14.92 -6.06
C SER A 138 -6.79 14.87 -4.66
N ILE A 139 -5.58 15.39 -4.56
CA ILE A 139 -4.77 15.36 -3.35
C ILE A 139 -4.53 16.80 -2.88
N THR A 140 -4.71 17.03 -1.59
CA THR A 140 -4.29 18.30 -0.98
C THR A 140 -3.40 18.03 0.22
N GLY A 141 -2.47 18.93 0.46
CA GLY A 141 -1.56 18.82 1.60
C GLY A 141 -0.80 20.10 1.86
N LYS A 142 -0.01 20.11 2.92
CA LYS A 142 0.95 21.17 3.20
C LYS A 142 2.30 20.83 2.61
N THR A 143 2.78 19.62 2.85
CA THR A 143 4.04 19.13 2.30
C THR A 143 3.82 17.78 1.62
N CYS A 144 4.58 17.53 0.56
CA CYS A 144 4.51 16.28 -0.18
C CYS A 144 5.93 15.89 -0.61
N SER A 145 6.32 14.67 -0.28
CA SER A 145 7.59 14.08 -0.71
C SER A 145 7.30 12.80 -1.48
N ILE A 146 7.82 12.72 -2.69
CA ILE A 146 7.64 11.56 -3.55
C ILE A 146 9.00 11.12 -4.06
N THR A 147 9.33 9.84 -3.84
CA THR A 147 10.50 9.19 -4.43
C THR A 147 10.02 8.05 -5.30
N ASN A 148 10.37 8.09 -6.58
CA ASN A 148 10.02 7.05 -7.54
C ASN A 148 11.23 6.80 -8.43
N ASN A 149 11.90 5.66 -8.23
CA ASN A 149 13.15 5.39 -8.93
C ASN A 149 12.90 4.90 -10.36
N ILE A 150 12.05 3.91 -10.54
CA ILE A 150 11.77 3.33 -11.86
C ILE A 150 10.27 3.28 -12.07
N GLY A 151 9.78 4.04 -13.04
CA GLY A 151 8.37 4.10 -13.37
C GLY A 151 7.91 5.52 -13.67
N SER A 152 6.64 5.68 -13.94
CA SER A 152 6.04 6.97 -14.26
C SER A 152 5.38 7.58 -13.04
N LEU A 153 5.24 8.90 -13.04
CA LEU A 153 4.53 9.66 -12.03
C LEU A 153 3.43 10.47 -12.71
N SER A 154 2.21 10.28 -12.29
CA SER A 154 1.04 11.00 -12.79
C SER A 154 0.39 11.78 -11.67
N LEU A 155 0.20 13.08 -11.89
CA LEU A 155 -0.39 14.00 -10.93
C LEU A 155 -1.60 14.69 -11.57
N GLN A 156 -2.79 14.54 -10.97
CA GLN A 156 -4.00 15.22 -11.38
C GLN A 156 -4.67 15.89 -10.18
N GLU A 157 -4.90 17.17 -10.27
CA GLU A 157 -5.54 17.94 -9.20
C GLU A 157 -4.82 17.78 -7.87
N VAL A 158 -3.51 17.99 -7.89
CA VAL A 158 -2.66 17.93 -6.69
C VAL A 158 -2.32 19.35 -6.27
N GLN A 159 -2.69 19.72 -5.05
CA GLN A 159 -2.46 21.05 -4.49
C GLN A 159 -1.68 20.95 -3.19
N ILE A 160 -0.44 21.38 -3.20
CA ILE A 160 0.46 21.36 -2.05
C ILE A 160 0.79 22.81 -1.70
N ARG A 161 0.46 23.23 -0.48
CA ARG A 161 0.48 24.64 -0.09
C ARG A 161 1.85 25.17 0.30
N GLU A 162 2.73 24.34 0.84
CA GLU A 162 4.01 24.81 1.38
C GLU A 162 5.21 24.29 0.60
N GLN A 163 5.38 22.96 0.52
CA GLN A 163 6.57 22.40 -0.10
C GLN A 163 6.28 21.07 -0.79
N THR A 164 6.82 20.94 -2.01
CA THR A 164 6.81 19.68 -2.75
C THR A 164 8.26 19.27 -3.03
N ASP A 165 8.58 18.01 -2.75
CA ASP A 165 9.88 17.41 -3.04
C ASP A 165 9.65 16.12 -3.82
N ILE A 166 10.06 16.12 -5.09
CA ILE A 166 9.85 14.99 -5.98
C ILE A 166 11.20 14.54 -6.53
N GLN A 167 11.51 13.26 -6.34
CA GLN A 167 12.69 12.61 -6.90
C GLN A 167 12.22 11.45 -7.78
N GLN A 168 12.50 11.58 -9.06
CA GLN A 168 12.13 10.55 -10.04
C GLN A 168 13.29 10.37 -11.02
N ASP A 169 13.72 9.14 -11.17
CA ASP A 169 14.77 8.77 -12.13
C ASP A 169 14.20 8.27 -13.45
#